data_0ab983c7cb8718f31cf8b44c8b7a228a
#
_entry.id   0ab983c7cb8718f31cf8b44c8b7a228a
#
_cell.length_a   1.000
_cell.length_b   1.000
_cell.length_c   1.000
_cell.angle_alpha   90.00
_cell.angle_beta   90.00
_cell.angle_gamma   90.00
#
_symmetry.space_group_name_H-M   'P 1'
#
loop_
_entity.id
_entity.type
_entity.pdbx_description
1 polymer ?
#
loop_
_entity_poly.entity_id
_entity_poly.type
_entity_poly.pdbx_seq_one_letter_code
_entity_poly.pdbx_strand_id
1 'polypeptide(L)'
;LNLIAQELQVEKEQVIDFDLYVYDTTPATVCGIHNEFVLSGRLDDLSMCIAGALRLNTEVYGGPILSTWFDRPLSLAGRVMLRNGQDLLHPETRLVDFKRPMMVIPSLAIHFNRQVNDGVKLSRQKDMLPILGFVNDELERGNMLINLVVEELNRTATVTRDDIIDFDLYLADTTPACTFGAHNELISSGRLDDLSMCYAGLEALTAAHDSDTTQVLAIFDNEETGSQTKQGAGSPFLSYLLQR
;
A
#
# COMPACT_ATOMS: atom_id res chain seq x y z
N LEU A 1 11.91 -21.55 26.21
CA LEU A 1 13.25 -21.71 26.80
C LEU A 1 14.23 -22.27 25.75
N ASN A 2 13.89 -23.35 25.02
CA ASN A 2 14.77 -23.94 24.00
C ASN A 2 15.18 -22.93 22.92
N LEU A 3 14.24 -22.10 22.44
CA LEU A 3 14.52 -21.07 21.44
C LEU A 3 15.51 -20.01 21.98
N ILE A 4 15.34 -19.61 23.24
CA ILE A 4 16.22 -18.63 23.88
C ILE A 4 17.64 -19.22 24.07
N ALA A 5 17.74 -20.44 24.52
CA ALA A 5 19.03 -21.12 24.69
C ALA A 5 19.76 -21.29 23.35
N GLN A 6 19.03 -21.64 22.28
CA GLN A 6 19.56 -21.74 20.92
C GLN A 6 20.07 -20.40 20.40
N GLU A 7 19.30 -19.30 20.58
CA GLU A 7 19.69 -17.96 20.13
C GLU A 7 20.94 -17.45 20.87
N LEU A 8 21.00 -17.72 22.16
CA LEU A 8 22.15 -17.35 23.01
C LEU A 8 23.35 -18.31 22.86
N GLN A 9 23.21 -19.42 22.15
CA GLN A 9 24.23 -20.47 21.96
C GLN A 9 24.72 -21.05 23.34
N VAL A 10 23.78 -21.28 24.25
CA VAL A 10 24.03 -21.85 25.57
C VAL A 10 23.16 -23.09 25.80
N GLU A 11 23.54 -23.93 26.79
CA GLU A 11 22.70 -25.03 27.21
C GLU A 11 21.46 -24.49 27.95
N LYS A 12 20.32 -25.16 27.82
CA LYS A 12 19.04 -24.75 28.40
C LYS A 12 19.10 -24.55 29.89
N GLU A 13 19.88 -25.37 30.58
CA GLU A 13 20.09 -25.35 32.02
C GLU A 13 20.92 -24.16 32.52
N GLN A 14 21.57 -23.45 31.60
CA GLN A 14 22.33 -22.22 31.89
C GLN A 14 21.44 -20.97 31.90
N VAL A 15 20.22 -21.06 31.35
CA VAL A 15 19.25 -19.97 31.36
C VAL A 15 18.51 -19.99 32.71
N ILE A 16 18.89 -19.10 33.60
CA ILE A 16 18.34 -19.03 34.98
C ILE A 16 17.03 -18.23 34.98
N ASP A 17 17.03 -17.11 34.27
CA ASP A 17 15.87 -16.20 34.16
C ASP A 17 15.97 -15.38 32.89
N PHE A 18 14.85 -14.79 32.45
CA PHE A 18 14.82 -13.90 31.25
C PHE A 18 13.62 -12.95 31.29
N ASP A 19 13.85 -11.77 30.77
CA ASP A 19 12.81 -10.81 30.40
C ASP A 19 12.72 -10.72 28.85
N LEU A 20 11.53 -10.89 28.30
CA LEU A 20 11.29 -10.77 26.86
C LEU A 20 10.35 -9.62 26.57
N TYR A 21 10.74 -8.79 25.63
CA TYR A 21 9.96 -7.66 25.17
C TYR A 21 9.63 -7.81 23.68
N VAL A 22 8.40 -7.54 23.33
CA VAL A 22 7.99 -7.43 21.94
C VAL A 22 8.34 -6.03 21.43
N TYR A 23 8.97 -5.95 20.29
CA TYR A 23 9.26 -4.67 19.66
C TYR A 23 8.94 -4.71 18.17
N ASP A 24 8.61 -3.55 17.62
CA ASP A 24 8.40 -3.36 16.18
C ASP A 24 9.74 -3.48 15.43
N THR A 25 9.79 -4.39 14.47
CA THR A 25 10.96 -4.62 13.62
C THR A 25 10.96 -3.77 12.35
N THR A 26 9.90 -2.98 12.13
CA THR A 26 9.84 -2.05 11.00
C THR A 26 11.01 -1.08 11.07
N PRO A 27 11.87 -1.00 10.06
CA PRO A 27 13.00 -0.09 10.08
C PRO A 27 12.52 1.36 10.12
N ALA A 28 13.27 2.21 10.80
CA ALA A 28 13.05 3.65 10.73
C ALA A 28 13.15 4.12 9.29
N THR A 29 12.19 4.92 8.85
CA THR A 29 12.05 5.35 7.46
C THR A 29 11.94 6.86 7.39
N VAL A 30 12.65 7.47 6.47
CA VAL A 30 12.49 8.87 6.12
C VAL A 30 11.48 8.97 4.99
N CYS A 31 10.51 9.85 5.10
CA CYS A 31 9.48 10.08 4.10
C CYS A 31 9.14 11.57 3.96
N GLY A 32 8.23 11.87 3.06
CA GLY A 32 7.93 13.23 2.61
C GLY A 32 8.61 13.55 1.29
N ILE A 33 8.12 14.55 0.58
CA ILE A 33 8.67 14.93 -0.73
C ILE A 33 10.11 15.48 -0.62
N HIS A 34 10.45 16.08 0.52
CA HIS A 34 11.77 16.61 0.86
C HIS A 34 12.47 15.81 1.96
N ASN A 35 12.02 14.59 2.26
CA ASN A 35 12.52 13.74 3.34
C ASN A 35 12.39 14.39 4.74
N GLU A 36 11.35 15.17 4.97
CA GLU A 36 11.17 15.96 6.18
C GLU A 36 10.52 15.20 7.34
N PHE A 37 10.06 13.97 7.12
CA PHE A 37 9.47 13.13 8.17
C PHE A 37 10.33 11.93 8.48
N VAL A 38 10.32 11.52 9.74
CA VAL A 38 10.91 10.25 10.19
C VAL A 38 9.80 9.39 10.80
N LEU A 39 9.65 8.18 10.27
CA LEU A 39 8.76 7.15 10.80
C LEU A 39 9.59 6.13 11.55
N SER A 40 9.25 5.85 12.81
CA SER A 40 9.92 4.85 13.61
C SER A 40 8.99 4.35 14.73
N GLY A 41 9.04 3.08 15.06
CA GLY A 41 8.22 2.47 16.08
C GLY A 41 8.45 2.97 17.51
N ARG A 42 9.38 3.93 17.71
CA ARG A 42 9.74 4.45 19.04
C ARG A 42 9.73 5.99 19.11
N LEU A 43 9.09 6.63 18.13
CA LEU A 43 8.88 8.07 18.16
C LEU A 43 7.62 8.37 18.96
N ASP A 44 7.80 9.04 20.08
CA ASP A 44 6.72 9.70 20.79
C ASP A 44 6.56 11.12 20.22
N ASP A 45 5.32 11.60 20.07
CA ASP A 45 4.98 12.99 19.70
C ASP A 45 5.25 13.47 18.25
N LEU A 46 5.17 12.60 17.24
CA LEU A 46 5.09 13.06 15.83
C LEU A 46 3.89 13.99 15.53
N SER A 47 2.89 14.03 16.42
CA SER A 47 1.68 14.82 16.25
C SER A 47 1.90 16.36 16.32
N MET A 48 3.00 16.82 16.85
CA MET A 48 3.32 18.25 16.97
C MET A 48 3.66 18.93 15.64
N CYS A 49 4.02 18.16 14.61
CA CYS A 49 4.44 18.70 13.31
C CYS A 49 3.30 18.90 12.29
N ILE A 50 2.02 18.66 12.68
CA ILE A 50 0.91 18.57 11.73
C ILE A 50 0.32 19.93 11.30
N ALA A 51 0.58 21.03 12.02
CA ALA A 51 -0.09 22.30 11.80
C ALA A 51 0.21 23.00 10.45
N GLY A 52 1.31 22.65 9.79
CA GLY A 52 1.67 23.17 8.46
C GLY A 52 1.73 22.09 7.36
N ALA A 53 1.20 20.90 7.63
CA ALA A 53 1.36 19.78 6.74
C ALA A 53 0.43 19.86 5.52
N LEU A 54 0.98 19.57 4.36
CA LEU A 54 0.24 19.35 3.12
C LEU A 54 -0.33 17.94 3.12
N ARG A 55 -1.65 17.83 2.96
CA ARG A 55 -2.35 16.56 2.87
C ARG A 55 -2.87 16.32 1.45
N LEU A 56 -2.81 15.07 1.01
CA LEU A 56 -3.54 14.66 -0.17
C LEU A 56 -4.99 14.35 0.21
N ASN A 57 -5.91 14.80 -0.65
CA ASN A 57 -7.29 14.36 -0.57
C ASN A 57 -7.40 12.98 -1.23
N THR A 58 -7.86 11.99 -0.48
CA THR A 58 -7.96 10.60 -0.93
C THR A 58 -9.39 10.11 -0.80
N GLU A 59 -9.79 9.23 -1.72
CA GLU A 59 -11.03 8.46 -1.65
C GLU A 59 -10.71 7.03 -1.19
N VAL A 60 -11.50 6.50 -0.27
CA VAL A 60 -11.34 5.10 0.16
C VAL A 60 -12.04 4.19 -0.83
N TYR A 61 -11.26 3.35 -1.50
CA TYR A 61 -11.72 2.35 -2.46
C TYR A 61 -11.91 1.00 -1.78
N GLY A 62 -13.06 0.36 -2.02
CA GLY A 62 -13.38 -0.95 -1.47
C GLY A 62 -13.69 -0.97 0.02
N GLY A 63 -13.34 -2.07 0.68
CA GLY A 63 -13.63 -2.40 2.07
C GLY A 63 -12.43 -2.56 3.00
N PRO A 64 -11.39 -1.67 2.98
CA PRO A 64 -10.19 -1.87 3.76
C PRO A 64 -10.44 -1.74 5.27
N ILE A 65 -9.60 -2.41 6.05
CA ILE A 65 -9.47 -2.14 7.50
C ILE A 65 -8.69 -0.85 7.66
N LEU A 66 -9.39 0.27 7.91
CA LEU A 66 -8.80 1.61 7.90
C LEU A 66 -7.63 1.76 8.87
N SER A 67 -7.72 1.16 10.06
CA SER A 67 -6.67 1.26 11.08
C SER A 67 -5.33 0.66 10.66
N THR A 68 -5.29 -0.25 9.72
CA THR A 68 -4.05 -0.86 9.23
C THR A 68 -3.24 0.05 8.31
N TRP A 69 -3.81 1.17 7.88
CA TRP A 69 -3.14 2.14 7.01
C TRP A 69 -2.39 3.24 7.77
N PHE A 70 -2.63 3.33 9.08
CA PHE A 70 -1.97 4.35 9.90
C PHE A 70 -0.49 4.00 10.13
N ASP A 71 0.31 5.06 10.28
CA ASP A 71 1.73 5.01 10.67
C ASP A 71 2.62 4.15 9.75
N ARG A 72 2.17 3.91 8.53
CA ARG A 72 2.93 3.18 7.51
C ARG A 72 3.63 4.13 6.54
N PRO A 73 4.84 3.78 6.09
CA PRO A 73 5.49 4.50 5.00
C PRO A 73 4.76 4.21 3.68
N LEU A 74 4.07 5.20 3.14
CA LEU A 74 3.25 5.08 1.94
C LEU A 74 3.92 5.73 0.74
N SER A 75 3.71 5.14 -0.43
CA SER A 75 4.07 5.62 -1.75
C SER A 75 2.83 5.86 -2.60
N LEU A 76 3.04 6.26 -3.84
CA LEU A 76 2.03 6.33 -4.90
C LEU A 76 2.39 5.39 -6.04
N ALA A 77 1.39 4.70 -6.58
CA ALA A 77 1.50 3.94 -7.80
C ALA A 77 0.16 4.00 -8.56
N GLY A 78 0.20 3.84 -9.87
CA GLY A 78 -1.02 3.84 -10.67
C GLY A 78 -0.75 4.08 -12.15
N ARG A 79 -1.73 4.65 -12.83
CA ARG A 79 -1.64 4.97 -14.26
C ARG A 79 -1.89 6.45 -14.51
N VAL A 80 -1.25 6.94 -15.54
CA VAL A 80 -1.39 8.31 -16.02
C VAL A 80 -1.78 8.24 -17.51
N MET A 81 -2.77 9.02 -17.89
CA MET A 81 -3.22 9.14 -19.27
C MET A 81 -2.61 10.38 -19.88
N LEU A 82 -1.83 10.17 -20.92
CA LEU A 82 -1.14 11.21 -21.66
C LEU A 82 -1.84 11.51 -22.98
N ARG A 83 -1.71 12.74 -23.44
CA ARG A 83 -2.22 13.18 -24.75
C ARG A 83 -1.50 12.43 -25.87
N ASN A 84 -2.28 11.81 -26.74
CA ASN A 84 -1.80 11.13 -27.94
C ASN A 84 -2.12 11.98 -29.17
N GLY A 85 -1.27 12.97 -29.44
CA GLY A 85 -1.50 13.91 -30.52
C GLY A 85 -2.86 14.63 -30.41
N GLN A 86 -3.73 14.50 -31.41
CA GLN A 86 -5.09 15.05 -31.39
C GLN A 86 -6.16 14.01 -31.04
N ASP A 87 -5.78 12.76 -30.83
CA ASP A 87 -6.70 11.67 -30.49
C ASP A 87 -6.96 11.63 -28.99
N LEU A 88 -8.03 12.31 -28.55
CA LEU A 88 -8.47 12.33 -27.16
C LEU A 88 -9.23 11.08 -26.73
N LEU A 89 -9.70 10.25 -27.68
CA LEU A 89 -10.45 9.04 -27.38
C LEU A 89 -9.53 7.83 -27.08
N HIS A 90 -8.28 7.91 -27.53
CA HIS A 90 -7.28 6.86 -27.30
C HIS A 90 -6.02 7.47 -26.71
N PRO A 91 -6.06 7.92 -25.43
CA PRO A 91 -4.89 8.47 -24.74
C PRO A 91 -3.81 7.40 -24.58
N GLU A 92 -2.56 7.84 -24.55
CA GLU A 92 -1.45 6.96 -24.17
C GLU A 92 -1.48 6.72 -22.67
N THR A 93 -1.46 5.46 -22.23
CA THR A 93 -1.43 5.10 -20.82
C THR A 93 -0.01 4.78 -20.38
N ARG A 94 0.45 5.42 -19.31
CA ARG A 94 1.73 5.15 -18.66
C ARG A 94 1.52 4.73 -17.21
N LEU A 95 2.27 3.72 -16.76
CA LEU A 95 2.31 3.33 -15.36
C LEU A 95 3.37 4.16 -14.63
N VAL A 96 3.02 4.59 -13.43
CA VAL A 96 3.93 5.22 -12.48
C VAL A 96 3.98 4.42 -11.19
N ASP A 97 5.17 4.33 -10.61
CA ASP A 97 5.39 3.70 -9.31
C ASP A 97 6.61 4.39 -8.67
N PHE A 98 6.37 5.20 -7.68
CA PHE A 98 7.42 5.99 -7.02
C PHE A 98 8.39 5.15 -6.19
N LYS A 99 7.99 3.96 -5.75
CA LYS A 99 8.83 2.96 -5.04
C LYS A 99 9.58 3.46 -3.81
N ARG A 100 9.25 4.62 -3.31
CA ARG A 100 9.88 5.24 -2.13
C ARG A 100 8.81 5.74 -1.16
N PRO A 101 9.12 5.79 0.13
CA PRO A 101 8.24 6.43 1.11
C PRO A 101 8.09 7.92 0.79
N MET A 102 6.85 8.37 0.67
CA MET A 102 6.53 9.76 0.34
C MET A 102 5.58 10.38 1.36
N MET A 103 4.78 9.58 2.02
CA MET A 103 3.72 10.08 2.88
C MET A 103 3.36 9.09 3.98
N VAL A 104 2.56 9.58 4.94
CA VAL A 104 2.04 8.81 6.07
C VAL A 104 0.64 9.30 6.42
N ILE A 105 -0.24 8.39 6.83
CA ILE A 105 -1.47 8.71 7.53
C ILE A 105 -1.16 8.58 9.03
N PRO A 106 -0.96 9.70 9.77
CA PRO A 106 -0.52 9.61 11.15
C PRO A 106 -1.67 9.29 12.09
N SER A 107 -1.43 8.43 13.07
CA SER A 107 -2.29 8.33 14.26
C SER A 107 -2.03 9.50 15.21
N LEU A 108 -2.97 9.75 16.10
CA LEU A 108 -2.76 10.69 17.20
C LEU A 108 -2.06 9.97 18.36
N ALA A 109 -1.08 10.64 18.97
CA ALA A 109 -0.48 10.15 20.19
C ALA A 109 -1.55 9.93 21.29
N ILE A 110 -1.35 8.93 22.13
CA ILE A 110 -2.30 8.58 23.21
C ILE A 110 -2.63 9.76 24.14
N HIS A 111 -1.71 10.71 24.26
CA HIS A 111 -1.91 11.93 25.07
C HIS A 111 -3.07 12.80 24.54
N PHE A 112 -3.34 12.74 23.25
CA PHE A 112 -4.44 13.48 22.58
C PHE A 112 -5.66 12.60 22.30
N ASN A 113 -5.52 11.26 22.40
CA ASN A 113 -6.60 10.32 22.20
C ASN A 113 -6.52 9.19 23.23
N ARG A 114 -6.86 9.46 24.47
CA ARG A 114 -6.74 8.52 25.59
C ARG A 114 -7.63 7.28 25.47
N GLN A 115 -8.63 7.32 24.59
CA GLN A 115 -9.57 6.22 24.33
C GLN A 115 -9.18 5.39 23.10
N VAL A 116 -8.01 5.62 22.52
CA VAL A 116 -7.58 4.92 21.29
C VAL A 116 -7.63 3.40 21.42
N ASN A 117 -7.33 2.87 22.60
CA ASN A 117 -7.33 1.42 22.87
C ASN A 117 -8.73 0.85 23.16
N ASP A 118 -9.74 1.71 23.38
CA ASP A 118 -11.13 1.31 23.62
C ASP A 118 -11.93 1.24 22.28
N GLY A 119 -11.29 1.57 21.17
CA GLY A 119 -11.86 1.62 19.83
C GLY A 119 -12.16 3.04 19.37
N VAL A 120 -11.77 3.35 18.14
CA VAL A 120 -12.00 4.65 17.50
C VAL A 120 -12.82 4.46 16.24
N LYS A 121 -13.90 5.24 16.10
CA LYS A 121 -14.67 5.29 14.86
C LYS A 121 -13.93 6.17 13.85
N LEU A 122 -13.31 5.55 12.86
CA LEU A 122 -12.60 6.22 11.80
C LEU A 122 -13.54 6.69 10.68
N SER A 123 -13.30 7.89 10.18
CA SER A 123 -13.97 8.47 9.03
C SER A 123 -13.12 8.30 7.78
N ARG A 124 -13.69 7.71 6.73
CA ARG A 124 -13.01 7.53 5.43
C ARG A 124 -12.54 8.88 4.84
N GLN A 125 -13.29 9.95 5.05
CA GLN A 125 -13.01 11.27 4.46
C GLN A 125 -12.11 12.17 5.31
N LYS A 126 -12.08 11.96 6.64
CA LYS A 126 -11.38 12.89 7.55
C LYS A 126 -10.07 12.32 8.08
N ASP A 127 -10.06 11.01 8.33
CA ASP A 127 -8.95 10.37 9.04
C ASP A 127 -7.97 9.68 8.08
N MET A 128 -8.38 9.46 6.81
CA MET A 128 -7.58 8.74 5.82
C MET A 128 -6.82 9.69 4.86
N LEU A 129 -6.44 10.86 5.33
CA LEU A 129 -5.73 11.87 4.54
C LEU A 129 -4.22 11.83 4.82
N PRO A 130 -3.41 11.29 3.91
CA PRO A 130 -1.97 11.20 4.12
C PRO A 130 -1.30 12.57 4.09
N ILE A 131 -0.32 12.74 4.95
CA ILE A 131 0.59 13.87 4.95
C ILE A 131 1.69 13.59 3.93
N LEU A 132 1.87 14.51 2.98
CA LEU A 132 2.85 14.40 1.91
C LEU A 132 4.10 15.25 2.18
N GLY A 133 3.98 16.35 2.91
CA GLY A 133 5.06 17.26 3.21
C GLY A 133 4.60 18.48 4.00
N PHE A 134 5.51 19.39 4.27
CA PHE A 134 5.18 20.68 4.86
C PHE A 134 4.88 21.72 3.79
N VAL A 135 4.00 22.66 4.13
CA VAL A 135 3.73 23.83 3.28
C VAL A 135 4.82 24.87 3.53
N ASN A 136 5.66 25.05 2.55
CA ASN A 136 6.61 26.17 2.46
C ASN A 136 6.24 27.04 1.26
N ASP A 137 6.80 28.23 1.17
CA ASP A 137 6.45 29.25 0.16
C ASP A 137 6.72 28.76 -1.29
N GLU A 138 7.54 27.74 -1.46
CA GLU A 138 7.90 27.14 -2.74
C GLU A 138 6.87 26.10 -3.26
N LEU A 139 5.94 25.65 -2.41
CA LEU A 139 4.92 24.68 -2.80
C LEU A 139 3.72 25.38 -3.44
N GLU A 140 3.61 25.34 -4.73
CA GLU A 140 2.39 25.66 -5.47
C GLU A 140 1.29 24.66 -5.09
N ARG A 141 0.44 25.02 -4.13
CA ARG A 141 -0.58 24.15 -3.51
C ARG A 141 -1.48 23.39 -4.50
N GLY A 142 -1.69 23.94 -5.71
CA GLY A 142 -2.63 23.37 -6.69
C GLY A 142 -2.02 22.37 -7.65
N ASN A 143 -0.70 22.28 -7.77
CA ASN A 143 -0.05 21.58 -8.87
C ASN A 143 1.01 20.57 -8.42
N MET A 144 1.23 20.44 -7.12
CA MET A 144 2.34 19.65 -6.59
C MET A 144 2.27 18.18 -6.99
N LEU A 145 1.09 17.55 -6.87
CA LEU A 145 0.93 16.14 -7.25
C LEU A 145 1.25 15.93 -8.73
N ILE A 146 0.75 16.80 -9.60
CA ILE A 146 1.02 16.72 -11.04
C ILE A 146 2.52 16.92 -11.32
N ASN A 147 3.17 17.86 -10.64
CA ASN A 147 4.61 18.07 -10.79
C ASN A 147 5.43 16.84 -10.38
N LEU A 148 5.07 16.19 -9.28
CA LEU A 148 5.70 14.92 -8.85
C LEU A 148 5.50 13.81 -9.89
N VAL A 149 4.30 13.70 -10.47
CA VAL A 149 4.01 12.73 -11.53
C VAL A 149 4.84 13.01 -12.78
N VAL A 150 4.94 14.28 -13.20
CA VAL A 150 5.79 14.69 -14.33
C VAL A 150 7.25 14.36 -14.06
N GLU A 151 7.75 14.63 -12.87
CA GLU A 151 9.12 14.30 -12.48
C GLU A 151 9.39 12.80 -12.56
N GLU A 152 8.47 11.98 -12.05
CA GLU A 152 8.61 10.51 -12.10
C GLU A 152 8.57 9.99 -13.53
N LEU A 153 7.63 10.45 -14.37
CA LEU A 153 7.54 10.08 -15.77
C LEU A 153 8.79 10.50 -16.56
N ASN A 154 9.37 11.64 -16.25
CA ASN A 154 10.57 12.16 -16.92
C ASN A 154 11.86 11.37 -16.63
N ARG A 155 11.80 10.36 -15.76
CA ARG A 155 12.90 9.39 -15.61
C ARG A 155 13.03 8.47 -16.82
N THR A 156 11.95 8.27 -17.56
CA THR A 156 11.89 7.31 -18.69
C THR A 156 11.37 7.93 -20.00
N ALA A 157 10.78 9.10 -19.95
CA ALA A 157 10.19 9.79 -21.10
C ALA A 157 10.31 11.29 -20.94
N THR A 158 9.99 12.06 -21.98
CA THR A 158 9.87 13.52 -21.88
C THR A 158 8.40 13.88 -21.86
N VAL A 159 7.89 14.31 -20.71
CA VAL A 159 6.48 14.62 -20.46
C VAL A 159 6.38 15.99 -19.78
N THR A 160 5.42 16.79 -20.20
CA THR A 160 5.05 18.07 -19.58
C THR A 160 3.71 17.95 -18.85
N ARG A 161 3.34 18.93 -18.04
CA ARG A 161 2.02 18.98 -17.39
C ARG A 161 0.87 18.96 -18.37
N ASP A 162 1.02 19.65 -19.51
CA ASP A 162 -0.02 19.81 -20.52
C ASP A 162 -0.28 18.50 -21.28
N ASP A 163 0.63 17.54 -21.19
CA ASP A 163 0.46 16.21 -21.77
C ASP A 163 -0.41 15.30 -20.88
N ILE A 164 -0.56 15.60 -19.60
CA ILE A 164 -1.37 14.80 -18.67
C ILE A 164 -2.84 15.18 -18.85
N ILE A 165 -3.65 14.19 -19.25
CA ILE A 165 -5.11 14.34 -19.39
C ILE A 165 -5.81 13.96 -18.09
N ASP A 166 -5.41 12.82 -17.49
CA ASP A 166 -6.03 12.28 -16.30
C ASP A 166 -5.08 11.26 -15.62
N PHE A 167 -5.40 10.84 -14.41
CA PHE A 167 -4.65 9.81 -13.70
C PHE A 167 -5.52 9.08 -12.68
N ASP A 168 -5.19 7.80 -12.48
CA ASP A 168 -5.65 6.97 -11.36
C ASP A 168 -4.43 6.61 -10.51
N LEU A 169 -4.29 7.21 -9.34
CA LEU A 169 -3.18 6.96 -8.42
C LEU A 169 -3.69 6.40 -7.11
N TYR A 170 -2.99 5.42 -6.60
CA TYR A 170 -3.30 4.71 -5.37
C TYR A 170 -2.16 4.83 -4.37
N LEU A 171 -2.51 4.89 -3.09
CA LEU A 171 -1.53 4.73 -2.01
C LEU A 171 -1.01 3.29 -2.02
N ALA A 172 0.30 3.14 -1.92
CA ALA A 172 0.96 1.85 -1.86
C ALA A 172 1.83 1.76 -0.61
N ASP A 173 1.63 0.71 0.20
CA ASP A 173 2.51 0.41 1.33
C ASP A 173 3.89 0.02 0.80
N THR A 174 4.93 0.69 1.29
CA THR A 174 6.33 0.41 0.90
C THR A 174 7.00 -0.60 1.83
N THR A 175 6.31 -1.10 2.85
CA THR A 175 6.83 -2.13 3.75
C THR A 175 7.13 -3.40 2.95
N PRO A 176 8.36 -3.92 2.96
CA PRO A 176 8.71 -5.11 2.21
C PRO A 176 8.02 -6.35 2.79
N ALA A 177 7.74 -7.31 1.92
CA ALA A 177 7.32 -8.63 2.35
C ALA A 177 8.43 -9.31 3.16
N CYS A 178 8.04 -10.07 4.19
CA CYS A 178 8.99 -10.86 4.99
C CYS A 178 8.39 -12.20 5.40
N THR A 179 9.27 -13.16 5.67
CA THR A 179 8.93 -14.38 6.39
C THR A 179 9.14 -14.16 7.89
N PHE A 180 8.35 -14.79 8.72
CA PHE A 180 8.44 -14.71 10.17
C PHE A 180 7.91 -15.99 10.86
N GLY A 181 7.95 -16.03 12.15
CA GLY A 181 7.68 -17.23 12.98
C GLY A 181 8.96 -17.86 13.49
N ALA A 182 8.85 -18.75 14.45
CA ALA A 182 10.01 -19.40 15.08
C ALA A 182 10.85 -20.21 14.07
N HIS A 183 10.23 -20.65 12.97
CA HIS A 183 10.86 -21.45 11.89
C HIS A 183 10.67 -20.81 10.51
N ASN A 184 10.36 -19.52 10.46
CA ASN A 184 10.02 -18.78 9.21
C ASN A 184 8.84 -19.38 8.44
N GLU A 185 7.87 -19.93 9.14
CA GLU A 185 6.72 -20.64 8.57
C GLU A 185 5.56 -19.72 8.16
N LEU A 186 5.66 -18.44 8.47
CA LEU A 186 4.63 -17.43 8.17
C LEU A 186 5.16 -16.38 7.19
N ILE A 187 4.25 -15.76 6.47
CA ILE A 187 4.54 -14.66 5.52
C ILE A 187 3.72 -13.43 5.93
N SER A 188 4.38 -12.28 5.97
CA SER A 188 3.75 -10.98 6.09
C SER A 188 4.01 -10.17 4.82
N SER A 189 2.97 -9.69 4.19
CA SER A 189 3.05 -8.86 2.98
C SER A 189 1.76 -8.05 2.82
N GLY A 190 1.86 -6.91 2.17
CA GLY A 190 0.68 -6.27 1.59
C GLY A 190 0.11 -7.11 0.45
N ARG A 191 -1.17 -6.97 0.17
CA ARG A 191 -1.86 -7.60 -0.99
C ARG A 191 -1.90 -9.14 -0.99
N LEU A 192 -1.78 -9.78 0.15
CA LEU A 192 -2.03 -11.22 0.27
C LEU A 192 -3.50 -11.56 -0.03
N ASP A 193 -4.40 -10.72 0.39
CA ASP A 193 -5.77 -10.66 -0.10
C ASP A 193 -5.77 -9.77 -1.36
N ASP A 194 -6.14 -10.25 -2.53
CA ASP A 194 -6.50 -11.66 -2.84
C ASP A 194 -5.45 -12.38 -3.71
N LEU A 195 -4.28 -11.71 -3.92
CA LEU A 195 -3.23 -12.22 -4.81
C LEU A 195 -2.69 -13.60 -4.41
N SER A 196 -2.78 -13.99 -3.14
CA SER A 196 -2.39 -15.33 -2.70
C SER A 196 -3.25 -16.42 -3.32
N MET A 197 -4.55 -16.19 -3.47
CA MET A 197 -5.47 -17.13 -4.12
C MET A 197 -5.31 -17.15 -5.63
N CYS A 198 -5.03 -15.98 -6.24
CA CYS A 198 -4.68 -15.91 -7.66
C CYS A 198 -3.42 -16.72 -7.96
N TYR A 199 -2.39 -16.59 -7.12
CA TYR A 199 -1.15 -17.36 -7.24
C TYR A 199 -1.39 -18.87 -7.06
N ALA A 200 -2.12 -19.26 -6.02
CA ALA A 200 -2.44 -20.69 -5.78
C ALA A 200 -3.21 -21.31 -6.95
N GLY A 201 -4.16 -20.58 -7.53
CA GLY A 201 -4.89 -21.01 -8.72
C GLY A 201 -3.99 -21.17 -9.95
N LEU A 202 -3.06 -20.23 -10.15
CA LEU A 202 -2.08 -20.30 -11.26
C LEU A 202 -1.15 -21.50 -11.10
N GLU A 203 -0.60 -21.73 -9.91
CA GLU A 203 0.25 -22.90 -9.62
C GLU A 203 -0.52 -24.20 -9.84
N ALA A 204 -1.78 -24.28 -9.37
CA ALA A 204 -2.62 -25.45 -9.57
C ALA A 204 -2.87 -25.72 -11.05
N LEU A 205 -3.16 -24.69 -11.86
CA LEU A 205 -3.39 -24.86 -13.30
C LEU A 205 -2.11 -25.27 -14.03
N THR A 206 -0.96 -24.69 -13.67
CA THR A 206 0.33 -25.03 -14.32
C THR A 206 0.83 -26.42 -13.93
N ALA A 207 0.50 -26.91 -12.73
CA ALA A 207 0.83 -28.26 -12.26
C ALA A 207 -0.19 -29.32 -12.69
N ALA A 208 -1.30 -28.92 -13.30
CA ALA A 208 -2.36 -29.85 -13.71
C ALA A 208 -1.87 -30.76 -14.84
N HIS A 209 -2.25 -32.03 -14.76
CA HIS A 209 -1.97 -33.02 -15.81
C HIS A 209 -3.06 -32.99 -16.89
N ASP A 210 -2.74 -33.59 -18.02
CA ASP A 210 -3.71 -33.76 -19.12
C ASP A 210 -5.00 -34.41 -18.61
N SER A 211 -6.12 -33.85 -19.04
CA SER A 211 -7.46 -34.24 -18.60
C SER A 211 -8.39 -34.25 -19.82
N ASP A 212 -9.40 -35.12 -19.77
CA ASP A 212 -10.46 -35.16 -20.79
C ASP A 212 -11.39 -33.94 -20.74
N THR A 213 -11.20 -33.05 -19.77
CA THR A 213 -11.98 -31.83 -19.58
C THR A 213 -11.10 -30.58 -19.71
N THR A 214 -11.68 -29.50 -20.25
CA THR A 214 -11.02 -28.20 -20.31
C THR A 214 -10.87 -27.63 -18.90
N GLN A 215 -9.65 -27.32 -18.51
CA GLN A 215 -9.36 -26.68 -17.23
C GLN A 215 -9.29 -25.15 -17.44
N VAL A 216 -9.98 -24.42 -16.61
CA VAL A 216 -10.05 -22.95 -16.71
C VAL A 216 -9.78 -22.32 -15.35
N LEU A 217 -8.84 -21.38 -15.33
CA LEU A 217 -8.67 -20.44 -14.22
C LEU A 217 -9.21 -19.07 -14.66
N ALA A 218 -10.15 -18.53 -13.93
CA ALA A 218 -10.64 -17.18 -14.14
C ALA A 218 -10.26 -16.29 -12.95
N ILE A 219 -9.52 -15.22 -13.21
CA ILE A 219 -9.13 -14.22 -12.23
C ILE A 219 -9.88 -12.94 -12.61
N PHE A 220 -10.62 -12.39 -11.66
CA PHE A 220 -11.46 -11.21 -11.87
C PHE A 220 -10.84 -9.98 -11.22
N ASP A 221 -10.92 -8.87 -11.92
CA ASP A 221 -10.68 -7.55 -11.35
C ASP A 221 -11.93 -7.06 -10.59
N ASN A 222 -11.81 -5.95 -9.87
CA ASN A 222 -12.90 -5.30 -9.14
C ASN A 222 -13.45 -6.07 -7.92
N GLU A 223 -12.69 -6.97 -7.33
CA GLU A 223 -13.12 -7.64 -6.10
C GLU A 223 -13.48 -6.63 -5.01
N GLU A 224 -12.59 -5.68 -4.74
CA GLU A 224 -12.75 -4.64 -3.71
C GLU A 224 -13.90 -3.66 -4.01
N THR A 225 -14.21 -3.41 -5.28
CA THR A 225 -15.36 -2.59 -5.69
C THR A 225 -16.65 -3.36 -5.58
N GLY A 226 -16.59 -4.66 -5.78
CA GLY A 226 -17.70 -5.60 -5.64
C GLY A 226 -17.92 -6.49 -6.86
N SER A 227 -18.27 -7.74 -6.58
CA SER A 227 -18.46 -8.79 -7.57
C SER A 227 -19.62 -8.51 -8.54
N GLN A 228 -20.54 -7.63 -8.20
CA GLN A 228 -21.70 -7.26 -9.05
C GLN A 228 -21.36 -6.19 -10.09
N THR A 229 -20.14 -5.69 -10.12
CA THR A 229 -19.69 -4.79 -11.16
C THR A 229 -19.60 -5.48 -12.52
N LYS A 230 -19.51 -4.71 -13.60
CA LYS A 230 -19.41 -5.23 -14.98
C LYS A 230 -18.24 -6.22 -15.17
N GLN A 231 -17.12 -6.00 -14.49
CA GLN A 231 -15.90 -6.83 -14.57
C GLN A 231 -15.79 -7.82 -13.41
N GLY A 232 -16.67 -7.75 -12.42
CA GLY A 232 -16.61 -8.58 -11.22
C GLY A 232 -17.04 -10.03 -11.46
N ALA A 233 -16.76 -10.89 -10.49
CA ALA A 233 -17.05 -12.33 -10.56
C ALA A 233 -18.54 -12.68 -10.71
N GLY A 234 -19.44 -11.82 -10.21
CA GLY A 234 -20.90 -11.97 -10.35
C GLY A 234 -21.46 -11.48 -11.69
N SER A 235 -20.63 -10.94 -12.58
CA SER A 235 -21.06 -10.46 -13.90
C SER A 235 -21.33 -11.64 -14.86
N PRO A 236 -22.12 -11.43 -15.93
CA PRO A 236 -22.36 -12.46 -16.95
C PRO A 236 -21.14 -12.67 -17.90
N PHE A 237 -20.04 -11.94 -17.71
CA PHE A 237 -18.91 -11.92 -18.63
C PHE A 237 -18.31 -13.32 -18.86
N LEU A 238 -17.98 -14.05 -17.76
CA LEU A 238 -17.41 -15.40 -17.87
C LEU A 238 -18.41 -16.35 -18.54
N SER A 239 -19.69 -16.29 -18.16
CA SER A 239 -20.73 -17.11 -18.76
C SER A 239 -20.83 -16.92 -20.28
N TYR A 240 -20.72 -15.69 -20.76
CA TYR A 240 -20.73 -15.41 -22.19
C TYR A 240 -19.49 -15.92 -22.91
N LEU A 241 -18.32 -15.87 -22.25
CA LEU A 241 -17.10 -16.44 -22.83
C LEU A 241 -17.17 -17.97 -22.95
N LEU A 242 -17.68 -18.64 -21.93
CA LEU A 242 -17.76 -20.11 -21.90
C LEU A 242 -18.85 -20.68 -22.84
N GLN A 243 -19.82 -19.86 -23.27
CA GLN A 243 -20.87 -20.25 -24.22
C GLN A 243 -20.45 -20.09 -25.68
N ARG A 244 -19.35 -19.45 -25.98
CA ARG A 244 -18.79 -19.28 -27.33
C ARG A 244 -17.86 -20.42 -27.74
#